data_a87c0495baeaa700578e33e1007c081d
#
_entry.id   a87c0495baeaa700578e33e1007c081d
#
_cell.length_a   1.000
_cell.length_b   1.000
_cell.length_c   1.000
_cell.angle_alpha   90.00
_cell.angle_beta   90.00
_cell.angle_gamma   90.00
#
_symmetry.space_group_name_H-M   'P 1'
#
loop_
_entity.id
_entity.type
_entity.pdbx_description
1 polymer ?
#
loop_
_entity_poly.entity_id
_entity_poly.type
_entity_poly.pdbx_seq_one_letter_code
_entity_poly.pdbx_strand_id
1 'polypeptide(L)'
;GVVFFRGLLFQSSRSDRVQTRVSARHGHLSPASQSKIESKVSRLTRYFDRLTALNVTVDLQNSSLPAVEIVASSEHFHELVSHEASPQLWRSVDGAVQKMEQQLRKHKEKVRDHKHVQSSRHS
;
A
#
# COMPACT_ATOMS: atom_id res chain seq x y z
N GLY A 1 -19.41 -13.49 0.65
CA GLY A 1 -19.52 -13.13 0.50
C GLY A 1 -19.53 -12.83 0.67
N VAL A 2 -19.81 -13.07 0.69
CA VAL A 2 -19.87 -12.54 0.77
C VAL A 2 -19.57 -12.20 1.05
N VAL A 3 -19.93 -12.44 1.09
CA VAL A 3 -19.72 -11.92 1.24
C VAL A 3 -19.35 -11.54 1.43
N PHE A 4 -19.80 -11.76 1.33
CA PHE A 4 -19.62 -11.18 1.40
C PHE A 4 -19.63 -10.61 1.64
N PHE A 5 -20.07 -10.89 1.76
CA PHE A 5 -20.20 -10.06 2.02
C PHE A 5 -19.97 -9.49 2.62
N ARG A 6 -20.20 -9.76 2.89
CA ARG A 6 -19.97 -9.07 3.50
C ARG A 6 -19.71 -8.20 3.89
N GLY A 7 -19.75 -8.03 3.77
CA GLY A 7 -19.56 -6.91 3.95
C GLY A 7 -19.73 -6.33 4.41
N LEU A 8 -20.21 -6.27 4.29
CA LEU A 8 -20.48 -5.59 4.61
C LEU A 8 -20.34 -5.00 5.28
N LEU A 9 -20.25 -4.94 5.58
CA LEU A 9 -20.08 -4.34 6.29
C LEU A 9 -19.98 -3.39 6.64
N PHE A 10 -20.31 -3.14 6.75
CA PHE A 10 -20.35 -2.12 6.93
C PHE A 10 -19.72 -1.29 7.69
N GLN A 11 -19.27 -1.06 8.03
CA GLN A 11 -18.71 -0.44 8.74
C GLN A 11 -18.08 0.52 8.24
N SER A 12 -17.99 1.47 8.33
CA SER A 12 -17.51 2.48 7.72
C SER A 12 -16.39 3.21 8.31
N SER A 13 -15.34 2.58 8.70
CA SER A 13 -14.12 3.28 9.12
C SER A 13 -13.39 3.73 7.85
N ARG A 14 -12.44 4.67 8.02
CA ARG A 14 -11.71 5.14 6.90
C ARG A 14 -10.97 4.09 6.22
N SER A 15 -10.43 3.12 6.92
CA SER A 15 -9.67 2.06 6.32
C SER A 15 -10.55 1.20 5.44
N ASP A 16 -11.87 1.22 5.64
CA ASP A 16 -12.75 0.42 4.82
C ASP A 16 -12.94 1.06 3.44
N ARG A 17 -12.60 2.31 3.30
CA ARG A 17 -12.74 2.96 2.01
C ARG A 17 -11.59 2.65 1.10
N VAL A 18 -10.49 2.18 1.63
CA VAL A 18 -9.31 1.86 0.85
C VAL A 18 -9.37 0.39 0.51
N GLN A 19 -9.36 0.07 -0.76
CA GLN A 19 -9.34 -1.32 -1.17
C GLN A 19 -7.92 -1.82 -1.10
N THR A 20 -7.70 -2.85 -0.31
CA THR A 20 -6.38 -3.47 -0.19
C THR A 20 -6.46 -4.86 -0.78
N ARG A 21 -5.65 -5.13 -1.77
CA ARG A 21 -5.62 -6.43 -2.41
C ARG A 21 -4.22 -7.01 -2.33
N VAL A 22 -4.14 -8.28 -2.02
CA VAL A 22 -2.87 -9.01 -1.99
C VAL A 22 -3.01 -10.18 -2.92
N SER A 23 -2.10 -10.29 -3.88
CA SER A 23 -2.11 -11.39 -4.81
C SER A 23 -0.72 -11.97 -4.96
N ALA A 24 -0.64 -13.20 -5.42
CA ALA A 24 0.64 -13.86 -5.65
C ALA A 24 0.77 -14.23 -7.11
N ARG A 25 1.98 -14.12 -7.62
CA ARG A 25 2.29 -14.54 -9.00
C ARG A 25 3.32 -15.63 -8.91
N HIS A 26 3.15 -16.62 -9.78
CA HIS A 26 4.09 -17.75 -9.87
C HIS A 26 4.19 -18.52 -8.55
N GLY A 27 3.10 -18.60 -7.82
CA GLY A 27 3.04 -19.35 -6.58
C GLY A 27 1.82 -18.98 -5.79
N HIS A 28 1.75 -19.44 -4.57
CA HIS A 28 0.59 -19.23 -3.71
C HIS A 28 1.01 -18.73 -2.34
N LEU A 29 0.16 -17.92 -1.75
CA LEU A 29 0.33 -17.48 -0.38
C LEU A 29 -0.72 -18.17 0.46
N SER A 30 -0.34 -18.60 1.66
CA SER A 30 -1.32 -19.16 2.58
C SER A 30 -2.28 -18.05 3.02
N PRO A 31 -3.49 -18.39 3.44
CA PRO A 31 -4.41 -17.37 3.95
C PRO A 31 -3.83 -16.57 5.10
N ALA A 32 -3.06 -17.23 5.96
CA ALA A 32 -2.42 -16.54 7.08
C ALA A 32 -1.41 -15.52 6.61
N SER A 33 -0.59 -15.88 5.61
CA SER A 33 0.39 -14.97 5.06
C SER A 33 -0.30 -13.79 4.37
N GLN A 34 -1.36 -14.10 3.64
CA GLN A 34 -2.10 -13.06 2.94
C GLN A 34 -2.69 -12.05 3.91
N SER A 35 -3.29 -12.54 5.00
CA SER A 35 -3.83 -11.68 6.04
C SER A 35 -2.77 -10.83 6.69
N LYS A 36 -1.62 -11.43 6.95
CA LYS A 36 -0.54 -10.70 7.60
C LYS A 36 -0.01 -9.59 6.70
N ILE A 37 0.10 -9.86 5.40
CA ILE A 37 0.53 -8.86 4.45
C ILE A 37 -0.49 -7.73 4.39
N GLU A 38 -1.77 -8.07 4.34
CA GLU A 38 -2.82 -7.07 4.33
C GLU A 38 -2.74 -6.17 5.55
N SER A 39 -2.52 -6.75 6.71
CA SER A 39 -2.40 -5.97 7.93
C SER A 39 -1.22 -5.02 7.89
N LYS A 40 -0.09 -5.50 7.40
CA LYS A 40 1.10 -4.66 7.33
C LYS A 40 0.91 -3.52 6.35
N VAL A 41 0.28 -3.81 5.22
CA VAL A 41 0.11 -2.81 4.17
C VAL A 41 -0.96 -1.80 4.55
N SER A 42 -2.01 -2.22 5.23
CA SER A 42 -3.09 -1.32 5.58
C SER A 42 -2.65 -0.22 6.54
N ARG A 43 -1.51 -0.40 7.20
CA ARG A 43 -0.97 0.67 8.04
C ARG A 43 -0.64 1.91 7.22
N LEU A 44 -0.43 1.75 5.93
CA LEU A 44 -0.12 2.89 5.07
C LEU A 44 -1.27 3.88 4.98
N THR A 45 -2.50 3.43 5.22
CA THR A 45 -3.64 4.33 5.18
C THR A 45 -3.57 5.39 6.27
N ARG A 46 -2.78 5.15 7.30
CA ARG A 46 -2.63 6.12 8.38
C ARG A 46 -1.80 7.32 7.96
N TYR A 47 -0.96 7.14 6.94
CA TYR A 47 -0.06 8.20 6.54
C TYR A 47 -0.67 9.09 5.45
N PHE A 48 -1.72 8.63 4.80
CA PHE A 48 -2.30 9.43 3.74
C PHE A 48 -3.78 9.09 3.60
N ASP A 49 -4.63 10.03 4.00
CA ASP A 49 -6.07 9.81 4.05
C ASP A 49 -6.72 9.67 2.71
N ARG A 50 -6.04 10.08 1.66
CA ARG A 50 -6.66 10.12 0.34
C ARG A 50 -6.37 8.91 -0.52
N LEU A 51 -5.82 7.87 0.07
CA LEU A 51 -5.60 6.64 -0.67
C LEU A 51 -6.92 6.01 -1.04
N THR A 52 -7.02 5.52 -2.26
CA THR A 52 -8.21 4.82 -2.72
C THR A 52 -7.97 3.33 -2.87
N ALA A 53 -6.75 2.92 -3.14
CA ALA A 53 -6.44 1.50 -3.29
C ALA A 53 -4.98 1.21 -3.00
N LEU A 54 -4.75 0.02 -2.46
CA LEU A 54 -3.42 -0.51 -2.26
C LEU A 54 -3.40 -1.90 -2.87
N ASN A 55 -2.56 -2.11 -3.86
CA ASN A 55 -2.44 -3.41 -4.49
C ASN A 55 -1.05 -3.96 -4.22
N VAL A 56 -1.00 -5.14 -3.66
CA VAL A 56 0.25 -5.80 -3.32
C VAL A 56 0.38 -7.05 -4.18
N THR A 57 1.48 -7.17 -4.88
CA THR A 57 1.76 -8.35 -5.66
C THR A 57 3.03 -9.00 -5.12
N VAL A 58 2.94 -10.27 -4.76
CA VAL A 58 4.09 -11.04 -4.31
C VAL A 58 4.49 -11.96 -5.45
N ASP A 59 5.68 -11.76 -5.99
CA ASP A 59 6.14 -12.57 -7.10
C ASP A 59 7.07 -13.65 -6.56
N LEU A 60 6.65 -14.89 -6.73
CA LEU A 60 7.38 -16.04 -6.21
C LEU A 60 8.10 -16.82 -7.32
N GLN A 61 8.30 -16.18 -8.46
CA GLN A 61 8.98 -16.84 -9.56
C GLN A 61 10.38 -17.29 -9.16
N ASN A 62 11.11 -16.45 -8.47
CA ASN A 62 12.41 -16.83 -7.95
C ASN A 62 12.21 -17.11 -6.46
N SER A 63 12.12 -18.38 -6.09
CA SER A 63 11.83 -18.74 -4.71
C SER A 63 12.93 -18.32 -3.74
N SER A 64 14.14 -18.10 -4.25
CA SER A 64 15.24 -17.65 -3.41
C SER A 64 15.20 -16.15 -3.18
N LEU A 65 14.37 -15.44 -3.95
CA LEU A 65 14.35 -13.98 -3.85
C LEU A 65 12.92 -13.50 -4.09
N PRO A 66 12.00 -13.80 -3.18
CA PRO A 66 10.62 -13.34 -3.34
C PRO A 66 10.57 -11.82 -3.41
N ALA A 67 9.81 -11.31 -4.36
CA ALA A 67 9.70 -9.89 -4.61
C ALA A 67 8.32 -9.40 -4.27
N VAL A 68 8.23 -8.19 -3.72
CA VAL A 68 6.96 -7.59 -3.35
C VAL A 68 6.85 -6.23 -4.00
N GLU A 69 5.72 -5.99 -4.65
CA GLU A 69 5.45 -4.70 -5.24
C GLU A 69 4.18 -4.16 -4.61
N ILE A 70 4.17 -2.90 -4.22
CA ILE A 70 2.99 -2.24 -3.69
C ILE A 70 2.68 -1.06 -4.59
N VAL A 71 1.44 -1.00 -5.05
CA VAL A 71 0.97 0.11 -5.87
C VAL A 71 -0.11 0.84 -5.08
N ALA A 72 0.11 2.10 -4.80
CA ALA A 72 -0.84 2.92 -4.06
C ALA A 72 -1.50 3.91 -5.01
N SER A 73 -2.81 3.97 -4.99
CA SER A 73 -3.58 4.88 -5.84
C SER A 73 -4.28 5.93 -4.99
N SER A 74 -4.49 7.09 -5.54
CA SER A 74 -5.13 8.18 -4.82
C SER A 74 -5.75 9.15 -5.81
N GLU A 75 -6.64 9.98 -5.34
CA GLU A 75 -7.19 11.04 -6.17
C GLU A 75 -6.17 12.13 -6.44
N HIS A 76 -5.13 12.22 -5.62
CA HIS A 76 -4.15 13.29 -5.74
C HIS A 76 -2.91 12.91 -6.54
N PHE A 77 -2.75 11.65 -6.84
CA PHE A 77 -1.66 11.19 -7.69
C PHE A 77 -2.12 9.94 -8.42
N HIS A 78 -1.51 9.66 -9.54
CA HIS A 78 -1.93 8.51 -10.30
C HIS A 78 -1.58 7.23 -9.57
N GLU A 79 -0.35 6.98 -9.37
CA GLU A 79 0.09 5.79 -8.68
C GLU A 79 1.48 5.99 -8.12
N LEU A 80 1.70 5.47 -6.93
CA LEU A 80 3.04 5.39 -6.38
C LEU A 80 3.36 3.92 -6.27
N VAL A 81 4.57 3.55 -6.60
CA VAL A 81 4.98 2.15 -6.63
C VAL A 81 6.22 1.96 -5.77
N SER A 82 6.23 0.92 -4.96
CA SER A 82 7.43 0.52 -4.26
C SER A 82 7.69 -0.95 -4.56
N HIS A 83 8.93 -1.34 -4.48
CA HIS A 83 9.34 -2.71 -4.83
C HIS A 83 10.50 -3.10 -3.94
N GLU A 84 10.48 -4.34 -3.50
CA GLU A 84 11.57 -4.86 -2.71
C GLU A 84 11.68 -6.36 -2.94
N ALA A 85 12.91 -6.86 -3.00
CA ALA A 85 13.16 -8.28 -3.10
C ALA A 85 14.26 -8.64 -2.12
N SER A 86 14.12 -9.75 -1.44
CA SER A 86 15.12 -10.24 -0.52
C SER A 86 14.95 -11.74 -0.35
N PRO A 87 15.95 -12.42 0.19
CA PRO A 87 15.82 -13.87 0.39
C PRO A 87 14.71 -14.25 1.35
N GLN A 88 14.24 -13.30 2.18
CA GLN A 88 13.16 -13.58 3.10
C GLN A 88 11.94 -12.78 2.73
N LEU A 89 10.83 -13.47 2.54
CA LEU A 89 9.60 -12.83 2.12
C LEU A 89 9.22 -11.66 3.01
N TRP A 90 9.31 -11.86 4.33
CA TRP A 90 8.84 -10.79 5.24
C TRP A 90 9.72 -9.57 5.20
N ARG A 91 10.98 -9.72 4.86
CA ARG A 91 11.84 -8.58 4.65
C ARG A 91 11.48 -7.84 3.37
N SER A 92 11.07 -8.59 2.34
CA SER A 92 10.61 -7.97 1.11
C SER A 92 9.33 -7.16 1.38
N VAL A 93 8.41 -7.74 2.15
CA VAL A 93 7.17 -7.06 2.50
C VAL A 93 7.46 -5.80 3.30
N ASP A 94 8.26 -5.93 4.35
CA ASP A 94 8.57 -4.80 5.22
C ASP A 94 9.32 -3.71 4.47
N GLY A 95 10.22 -4.10 3.59
CA GLY A 95 10.97 -3.13 2.81
C GLY A 95 10.09 -2.37 1.83
N ALA A 96 9.17 -3.08 1.17
CA ALA A 96 8.26 -2.43 0.25
C ALA A 96 7.31 -1.48 0.99
N VAL A 97 6.83 -1.89 2.17
CA VAL A 97 5.96 -1.04 2.99
C VAL A 97 6.71 0.21 3.41
N GLN A 98 7.96 0.05 3.85
CA GLN A 98 8.75 1.18 4.30
C GLN A 98 9.02 2.16 3.16
N LYS A 99 9.32 1.65 1.98
CA LYS A 99 9.56 2.50 0.83
C LYS A 99 8.29 3.26 0.44
N MET A 100 7.15 2.58 0.48
CA MET A 100 5.89 3.22 0.17
C MET A 100 5.55 4.29 1.21
N GLU A 101 5.81 3.99 2.48
CA GLU A 101 5.58 4.95 3.54
C GLU A 101 6.38 6.22 3.30
N GLN A 102 7.63 6.07 2.90
CA GLN A 102 8.48 7.22 2.64
C GLN A 102 7.97 8.03 1.45
N GLN A 103 7.48 7.36 0.41
CA GLN A 103 6.92 8.05 -0.74
C GLN A 103 5.65 8.81 -0.35
N LEU A 104 4.81 8.19 0.46
CA LEU A 104 3.57 8.84 0.90
C LEU A 104 3.86 10.04 1.77
N ARG A 105 4.84 9.94 2.64
CA ARG A 105 5.21 11.07 3.48
C ARG A 105 5.75 12.20 2.65
N LYS A 106 6.59 11.88 1.68
CA LYS A 106 7.15 12.87 0.82
C LYS A 106 6.06 13.55 0.02
N HIS A 107 5.11 12.78 -0.47
CA HIS A 107 4.03 13.33 -1.26
C HIS A 107 3.16 14.25 -0.40
N LYS A 108 2.89 13.85 0.82
CA LYS A 108 2.10 14.65 1.74
C LYS A 108 2.81 15.97 2.04
N GLU A 109 4.10 15.90 2.28
CA GLU A 109 4.90 17.08 2.54
C GLU A 109 4.94 18.01 1.34
N LYS A 110 5.04 17.42 0.15
CA LYS A 110 5.06 18.22 -1.05
C LYS A 110 3.78 18.97 -1.22
N VAL A 111 2.65 18.34 -0.97
CA VAL A 111 1.37 19.00 -1.08
C VAL A 111 1.28 20.16 -0.09
N ARG A 112 1.71 19.94 1.14
CA ARG A 112 1.68 20.97 2.15
C ARG A 112 2.63 22.09 1.81
N ASP A 113 3.85 21.74 1.40
CA ASP A 113 4.84 22.73 1.04
C ASP A 113 4.40 23.53 -0.16
N HIS A 114 3.76 22.88 -1.09
CA HIS A 114 3.30 23.56 -2.27
C HIS A 114 2.26 24.62 -1.92
N LYS A 115 1.33 24.29 -1.03
CA LYS A 115 0.37 25.25 -0.58
C LYS A 115 1.06 26.37 0.13
N HIS A 116 2.02 26.05 0.97
CA HIS A 116 2.74 27.03 1.76
C HIS A 116 3.57 27.92 0.84
N VAL A 117 4.25 27.33 -0.09
CA VAL A 117 5.09 28.07 -0.99
C VAL A 117 4.27 28.99 -1.87
N GLN A 118 3.11 28.54 -2.29
CA GLN A 118 2.29 29.41 -3.06
C GLN A 118 1.88 30.63 -2.31
N SER A 119 1.59 30.50 -1.06
CA SER A 119 1.20 31.66 -0.30
C SER A 119 2.36 32.56 -0.04
N SER A 120 3.59 32.03 0.04
CA SER A 120 4.70 32.90 0.30
C SER A 120 5.31 33.40 -0.98
N ARG A 121 5.05 32.82 -2.17
CA ARG A 121 5.71 33.18 -3.25
C ARG A 121 5.20 34.29 -3.92
N HIS A 122 4.24 34.69 -3.66
CA HIS A 122 3.83 35.71 -4.16
C HIS A 122 4.42 36.79 -3.85
N SER A 123 5.31 36.57 -3.11
CA SER A 123 6.14 37.60 -2.83
C SER A 123 7.00 37.95 -3.89
#